data_ecc860200c5990cae59da25922b7e03d
#
_entry.id   ecc860200c5990cae59da25922b7e03d
#
_cell.length_a   1.000
_cell.length_b   1.000
_cell.length_c   1.000
_cell.angle_alpha   90.00
_cell.angle_beta   90.00
_cell.angle_gamma   90.00
#
_symmetry.space_group_name_H-M   'P 1'
#
loop_
_entity.id
_entity.type
_entity.pdbx_description
1 polymer ?
#
loop_
_entity_poly.entity_id
_entity_poly.type
_entity_poly.pdbx_seq_one_letter_code
_entity_poly.pdbx_strand_id
1 'polypeptide(L)'
;MKKVKSFIAVLMALIMSMSFASVAFAADATETDAANGVASGADVFAVGDTVTGKINSAEDTDYFSFTVEKSGLVTVTVEHAANAEAVGTYFTVEVLDEAEKAVASFAVAANAASVSSPAFGAAAGKYFVKVTKGSVCDTTVEYKISAAINTDVLCEYETNDTREKATEIELSSIYALKKYSGTVPAAEDVDYYKFNIAKPGYIYIFVENDAAFGGNFALELETYSEGSNGLTEWKKFGKFEVAKADTTVKSPCIGVAGNSEYYISVTGTEGGYKLYVVYVEDATSEAEYNDTIAYANVLPKTGFLYSTIFDKNDVDYYAIEVAAKTKYTVKVAAEPKTVTTDGQWKVSVVNGKGESVAAAATATKDKVVEIELTGLEAGKYYVKVESGDVLNTNFYTVEYADNGADTSNMTFKELLQSIKWKTLLDNFAGWIGQVNFQKIVKDIVASIVALISSMG
;
A
#
# COMPACT_ATOMS: atom_id res chain seq x y z
N MET A 1 36.66 35.00 -16.22
CA MET A 1 37.71 33.97 -16.01
C MET A 1 37.94 33.61 -14.54
N LYS A 2 37.84 34.49 -13.54
CA LYS A 2 38.00 34.14 -12.11
C LYS A 2 36.85 33.25 -11.56
N LYS A 3 35.60 33.42 -12.00
CA LYS A 3 34.45 32.61 -11.53
C LYS A 3 34.45 31.17 -12.05
N VAL A 4 35.00 30.89 -13.22
CA VAL A 4 35.12 29.54 -13.79
C VAL A 4 36.20 28.72 -13.06
N LYS A 5 37.28 29.35 -12.65
CA LYS A 5 38.34 28.67 -11.88
C LYS A 5 37.89 28.29 -10.48
N SER A 6 36.99 29.06 -9.85
CA SER A 6 36.41 28.72 -8.54
C SER A 6 35.43 27.53 -8.62
N PHE A 7 34.68 27.43 -9.72
CA PHE A 7 33.73 26.31 -9.92
C PHE A 7 34.46 24.98 -10.18
N ILE A 8 35.55 25.01 -10.93
CA ILE A 8 36.40 23.83 -11.18
C ILE A 8 37.12 23.38 -9.89
N ALA A 9 37.55 24.31 -9.04
CA ALA A 9 38.17 23.95 -7.75
C ALA A 9 37.18 23.32 -6.76
N VAL A 10 35.93 23.79 -6.75
CA VAL A 10 34.86 23.20 -5.93
C VAL A 10 34.45 21.81 -6.48
N LEU A 11 34.39 21.64 -7.81
CA LEU A 11 34.10 20.34 -8.42
C LEU A 11 35.22 19.32 -8.18
N MET A 12 36.50 19.74 -8.21
CA MET A 12 37.62 18.86 -7.84
C MET A 12 37.66 18.54 -6.34
N ALA A 13 37.27 19.49 -5.47
CA ALA A 13 37.17 19.23 -4.04
C ALA A 13 36.01 18.22 -3.72
N LEU A 14 34.92 18.29 -4.50
CA LEU A 14 33.80 17.30 -4.36
C LEU A 14 34.20 15.90 -4.87
N ILE A 15 35.08 15.81 -5.85
CA ILE A 15 35.60 14.52 -6.35
C ILE A 15 36.68 13.94 -5.40
N MET A 16 37.38 14.80 -4.64
CA MET A 16 38.36 14.33 -3.64
C MET A 16 37.77 13.98 -2.27
N SER A 17 36.48 14.23 -2.03
CA SER A 17 35.79 13.79 -0.83
C SER A 17 35.08 12.42 -0.99
N MET A 18 35.29 11.73 -2.11
CA MET A 18 35.09 10.29 -2.13
C MET A 18 36.15 9.70 -1.20
N SER A 19 35.77 9.42 0.04
CA SER A 19 36.53 8.58 0.92
C SER A 19 36.90 7.31 0.15
N PHE A 20 38.19 7.17 -0.21
CA PHE A 20 38.71 5.85 -0.45
C PHE A 20 38.57 5.11 0.90
N ALA A 21 37.45 4.41 1.07
CA ALA A 21 37.47 3.27 1.96
C ALA A 21 38.74 2.51 1.55
N SER A 22 39.66 2.35 2.46
CA SER A 22 40.81 1.49 2.25
C SER A 22 40.27 0.17 1.72
N VAL A 23 40.53 -0.13 0.45
CA VAL A 23 40.32 -1.48 -0.06
C VAL A 23 41.37 -2.29 0.70
N ALA A 24 40.96 -2.88 1.82
CA ALA A 24 41.69 -4.00 2.37
C ALA A 24 41.71 -5.02 1.24
N PHE A 25 42.90 -5.38 0.76
CA PHE A 25 43.00 -6.45 -0.20
C PHE A 25 42.38 -7.69 0.44
N ALA A 26 41.35 -8.23 -0.22
CA ALA A 26 40.70 -9.44 0.22
C ALA A 26 41.76 -10.50 0.49
N ALA A 27 41.73 -11.13 1.63
CA ALA A 27 42.58 -12.23 1.94
C ALA A 27 42.02 -13.48 1.21
N ASP A 28 42.80 -14.09 0.33
CA ASP A 28 42.43 -15.36 -0.27
C ASP A 28 42.59 -16.47 0.80
N ALA A 29 41.45 -17.02 1.23
CA ALA A 29 41.40 -18.19 2.11
C ALA A 29 41.10 -19.46 1.29
N THR A 30 41.45 -20.62 1.84
CA THR A 30 41.09 -21.93 1.27
C THR A 30 40.27 -22.68 2.32
N GLU A 31 39.25 -23.38 1.91
CA GLU A 31 38.39 -24.16 2.80
C GLU A 31 39.15 -25.19 3.61
N THR A 32 38.57 -25.59 4.72
CA THR A 32 39.05 -26.64 5.61
C THR A 32 38.15 -27.87 5.47
N ASP A 33 38.26 -28.57 4.38
CA ASP A 33 37.45 -29.68 3.87
C ASP A 33 37.01 -30.76 4.92
N ALA A 34 37.73 -30.90 6.02
CA ALA A 34 37.45 -31.93 7.01
C ALA A 34 36.28 -31.61 7.96
N ALA A 35 35.80 -30.39 8.05
CA ALA A 35 34.84 -29.95 9.05
C ALA A 35 33.67 -29.11 8.51
N ASN A 36 33.72 -28.61 7.29
CA ASN A 36 32.79 -27.65 6.72
C ASN A 36 31.50 -28.25 6.12
N GLY A 37 31.27 -29.56 6.25
CA GLY A 37 30.05 -30.23 5.76
C GLY A 37 28.77 -29.88 6.51
N VAL A 38 28.85 -29.05 7.54
CA VAL A 38 27.69 -28.57 8.35
C VAL A 38 27.91 -27.13 8.79
N ALA A 39 26.83 -26.40 9.05
CA ALA A 39 26.87 -24.97 9.44
C ALA A 39 27.75 -24.69 10.67
N SER A 40 27.80 -25.61 11.65
CA SER A 40 28.63 -25.44 12.85
C SER A 40 30.13 -25.54 12.58
N GLY A 41 30.51 -26.11 11.45
CA GLY A 41 31.91 -26.26 11.00
C GLY A 41 32.28 -25.32 9.85
N ALA A 42 31.38 -24.39 9.50
CA ALA A 42 31.54 -23.49 8.36
C ALA A 42 32.84 -22.68 8.40
N ASP A 43 33.56 -22.64 7.30
CA ASP A 43 34.73 -21.80 7.12
C ASP A 43 34.33 -20.31 7.10
N VAL A 44 35.07 -19.51 7.86
CA VAL A 44 34.75 -18.09 8.03
C VAL A 44 35.48 -17.21 7.03
N PHE A 45 34.80 -16.34 6.35
CA PHE A 45 35.41 -15.28 5.53
C PHE A 45 34.77 -13.91 5.83
N ALA A 46 35.46 -12.82 5.53
CA ALA A 46 34.91 -11.48 5.72
C ALA A 46 34.18 -11.00 4.45
N VAL A 47 33.18 -10.14 4.63
CA VAL A 47 32.56 -9.45 3.49
C VAL A 47 33.63 -8.66 2.73
N GLY A 48 33.72 -8.87 1.43
CA GLY A 48 34.75 -8.33 0.56
C GLY A 48 35.96 -9.24 0.34
N ASP A 49 36.13 -10.29 1.15
CA ASP A 49 37.15 -11.31 0.97
C ASP A 49 36.66 -12.43 0.04
N THR A 50 37.60 -13.25 -0.42
CA THR A 50 37.34 -14.42 -1.27
C THR A 50 37.80 -15.69 -0.55
N VAL A 51 36.98 -16.74 -0.58
CA VAL A 51 37.35 -18.08 -0.12
C VAL A 51 37.26 -19.05 -1.28
N THR A 52 38.27 -19.97 -1.38
CA THR A 52 38.30 -21.00 -2.41
C THR A 52 37.82 -22.30 -1.82
N GLY A 53 36.92 -22.99 -2.52
CA GLY A 53 36.37 -24.29 -2.16
C GLY A 53 36.33 -25.25 -3.33
N LYS A 54 35.98 -26.50 -3.03
CA LYS A 54 35.91 -27.58 -4.01
C LYS A 54 35.01 -28.69 -3.51
N ILE A 55 34.05 -29.13 -4.29
CA ILE A 55 33.24 -30.32 -3.99
C ILE A 55 34.07 -31.58 -4.30
N ASN A 56 34.42 -32.32 -3.30
CA ASN A 56 35.31 -33.44 -3.37
C ASN A 56 34.64 -34.80 -3.64
N SER A 57 33.33 -34.92 -3.42
CA SER A 57 32.52 -36.10 -3.71
C SER A 57 31.07 -35.73 -4.11
N ALA A 58 30.27 -36.72 -4.41
CA ALA A 58 28.87 -36.53 -4.77
C ALA A 58 28.00 -36.13 -3.56
N GLU A 59 28.41 -36.54 -2.37
CA GLU A 59 27.72 -36.27 -1.09
C GLU A 59 28.34 -35.11 -0.33
N ASP A 60 29.39 -34.48 -0.91
CA ASP A 60 30.07 -33.35 -0.31
C ASP A 60 29.22 -32.10 -0.32
N THR A 61 29.30 -31.34 0.78
CA THR A 61 28.61 -30.09 0.99
C THR A 61 29.54 -29.16 1.74
N ASP A 62 29.78 -28.00 1.22
CA ASP A 62 30.64 -27.00 1.85
C ASP A 62 29.80 -25.91 2.48
N TYR A 63 30.08 -25.60 3.74
CA TYR A 63 29.50 -24.44 4.44
C TYR A 63 30.57 -23.39 4.69
N PHE A 64 30.27 -22.17 4.27
CA PHE A 64 31.03 -20.96 4.59
C PHE A 64 30.17 -20.03 5.41
N SER A 65 30.78 -19.15 6.19
CA SER A 65 30.02 -18.15 6.93
C SER A 65 30.67 -16.78 6.87
N PHE A 66 29.81 -15.75 6.84
CA PHE A 66 30.23 -14.36 6.93
C PHE A 66 29.33 -13.59 7.90
N THR A 67 29.83 -12.45 8.40
CA THR A 67 29.07 -11.59 9.30
C THR A 67 28.76 -10.29 8.62
N VAL A 68 27.49 -9.91 8.66
CA VAL A 68 26.98 -8.60 8.27
C VAL A 68 27.02 -7.70 9.50
N GLU A 69 27.94 -6.72 9.51
CA GLU A 69 28.09 -5.78 10.63
C GLU A 69 26.99 -4.71 10.67
N LYS A 70 26.53 -4.26 9.51
CA LYS A 70 25.48 -3.28 9.33
C LYS A 70 24.53 -3.74 8.25
N SER A 71 23.24 -3.69 8.53
CA SER A 71 22.17 -4.07 7.60
C SER A 71 22.32 -3.41 6.23
N GLY A 72 22.00 -4.16 5.19
CA GLY A 72 22.10 -3.71 3.81
C GLY A 72 21.75 -4.79 2.79
N LEU A 73 21.88 -4.46 1.53
CA LEU A 73 21.63 -5.37 0.42
C LEU A 73 22.89 -6.20 0.12
N VAL A 74 22.80 -7.49 0.30
CA VAL A 74 23.91 -8.45 0.12
C VAL A 74 23.80 -9.17 -1.21
N THR A 75 24.93 -9.43 -1.83
CA THR A 75 25.07 -10.30 -3.01
C THR A 75 26.23 -11.28 -2.76
N VAL A 76 25.97 -12.56 -2.96
CA VAL A 76 26.99 -13.62 -2.92
C VAL A 76 27.34 -13.99 -4.35
N THR A 77 28.63 -14.05 -4.66
CA THR A 77 29.13 -14.39 -6.00
C THR A 77 29.96 -15.64 -5.93
N VAL A 78 29.74 -16.56 -6.88
CA VAL A 78 30.57 -17.76 -7.10
C VAL A 78 31.24 -17.64 -8.45
N GLU A 79 32.57 -17.82 -8.46
CA GLU A 79 33.41 -17.84 -9.65
C GLU A 79 34.05 -19.21 -9.82
N HIS A 80 34.18 -19.67 -11.04
CA HIS A 80 34.88 -20.90 -11.39
C HIS A 80 35.39 -20.85 -12.83
N ALA A 81 36.24 -21.82 -13.20
CA ALA A 81 36.66 -21.97 -14.58
C ALA A 81 35.47 -22.42 -15.45
N ALA A 82 35.02 -21.55 -16.36
CA ALA A 82 33.92 -21.86 -17.26
C ALA A 82 34.27 -23.00 -18.24
N ASN A 83 33.33 -23.93 -18.42
CA ASN A 83 33.39 -24.93 -19.49
C ASN A 83 32.28 -24.60 -20.52
N ALA A 84 32.68 -23.96 -21.62
CA ALA A 84 31.73 -23.48 -22.64
C ALA A 84 30.91 -24.59 -23.32
N GLU A 85 31.38 -25.84 -23.27
CA GLU A 85 30.71 -26.99 -23.88
C GLU A 85 29.77 -27.71 -22.90
N ALA A 86 29.87 -27.45 -21.59
CA ALA A 86 29.02 -28.07 -20.59
C ALA A 86 27.67 -27.43 -20.51
N VAL A 87 26.61 -28.24 -20.57
CA VAL A 87 25.24 -27.84 -20.40
C VAL A 87 24.73 -28.38 -19.06
N GLY A 88 24.47 -27.49 -18.10
CA GLY A 88 24.02 -27.84 -16.75
C GLY A 88 24.67 -26.96 -15.69
N THR A 89 24.51 -27.35 -14.44
CA THR A 89 25.02 -26.63 -13.26
C THR A 89 26.22 -27.33 -12.65
N TYR A 90 27.25 -26.59 -12.29
CA TYR A 90 28.33 -27.10 -11.47
C TYR A 90 27.92 -27.13 -10.00
N PHE A 91 27.34 -26.08 -9.52
CA PHE A 91 26.97 -25.95 -8.10
C PHE A 91 25.52 -25.44 -7.93
N THR A 92 24.88 -25.85 -6.84
CA THR A 92 23.71 -25.22 -6.29
C THR A 92 24.14 -24.52 -5.00
N VAL A 93 23.77 -23.27 -4.84
CA VAL A 93 24.17 -22.43 -3.73
C VAL A 93 22.93 -21.92 -3.01
N GLU A 94 22.91 -22.08 -1.69
CA GLU A 94 21.92 -21.50 -0.80
C GLU A 94 22.62 -20.54 0.16
N VAL A 95 22.08 -19.34 0.32
CA VAL A 95 22.49 -18.43 1.39
C VAL A 95 21.46 -18.55 2.50
N LEU A 96 21.93 -18.81 3.72
CA LEU A 96 21.09 -19.12 4.86
C LEU A 96 21.31 -18.08 5.96
N ASP A 97 20.26 -17.78 6.74
CA ASP A 97 20.37 -17.01 7.97
C ASP A 97 20.96 -17.84 9.12
N GLU A 98 21.07 -17.25 10.32
CA GLU A 98 21.60 -17.93 11.50
C GLU A 98 20.74 -19.13 11.97
N ALA A 99 19.44 -19.15 11.58
CA ALA A 99 18.53 -20.26 11.83
C ALA A 99 18.55 -21.33 10.72
N GLU A 100 19.48 -21.23 9.78
CA GLU A 100 19.62 -22.07 8.59
C GLU A 100 18.40 -22.01 7.64
N LYS A 101 17.63 -20.90 7.68
CA LYS A 101 16.58 -20.65 6.68
C LYS A 101 17.19 -19.98 5.46
N ALA A 102 16.77 -20.41 4.25
CA ALA A 102 17.25 -19.83 3.00
C ALA A 102 16.73 -18.39 2.83
N VAL A 103 17.64 -17.46 2.55
CA VAL A 103 17.37 -16.06 2.21
C VAL A 103 17.71 -15.74 0.75
N ALA A 104 18.46 -16.63 0.09
CA ALA A 104 18.68 -16.61 -1.36
C ALA A 104 19.09 -17.99 -1.84
N SER A 105 18.80 -18.31 -3.09
CA SER A 105 19.20 -19.56 -3.74
C SER A 105 19.51 -19.29 -5.21
N PHE A 106 20.53 -19.95 -5.74
CA PHE A 106 20.88 -19.83 -7.16
C PHE A 106 21.69 -21.02 -7.66
N ALA A 107 21.58 -21.26 -8.95
CA ALA A 107 22.34 -22.29 -9.64
C ALA A 107 23.54 -21.69 -10.39
N VAL A 108 24.70 -22.27 -10.21
CA VAL A 108 25.94 -21.86 -10.89
C VAL A 108 26.13 -22.70 -12.16
N ALA A 109 25.87 -22.08 -13.31
CA ALA A 109 25.97 -22.74 -14.59
C ALA A 109 27.43 -23.08 -14.95
N ALA A 110 27.67 -24.28 -15.48
CA ALA A 110 29.02 -24.75 -15.84
C ALA A 110 29.72 -23.90 -16.91
N ASN A 111 28.96 -23.25 -17.78
CA ASN A 111 29.48 -22.40 -18.85
C ASN A 111 29.61 -20.90 -18.46
N ALA A 112 29.29 -20.52 -17.22
CA ALA A 112 29.42 -19.16 -16.73
C ALA A 112 30.62 -19.07 -15.78
N ALA A 113 31.57 -18.16 -16.05
CA ALA A 113 32.75 -17.99 -15.21
C ALA A 113 32.44 -17.35 -13.85
N SER A 114 31.32 -16.66 -13.74
CA SER A 114 30.87 -15.99 -12.53
C SER A 114 29.33 -15.95 -12.50
N VAL A 115 28.75 -16.30 -11.36
CA VAL A 115 27.30 -16.20 -11.12
C VAL A 115 27.08 -15.59 -9.75
N SER A 116 26.20 -14.61 -9.69
CA SER A 116 25.82 -13.96 -8.43
C SER A 116 24.41 -14.38 -8.01
N SER A 117 24.18 -14.42 -6.70
CA SER A 117 22.86 -14.55 -6.13
C SER A 117 21.94 -13.40 -6.57
N PRO A 118 20.62 -13.57 -6.49
CA PRO A 118 19.75 -12.42 -6.27
C PRO A 118 20.29 -11.58 -5.12
N ALA A 119 20.14 -10.27 -5.20
CA ALA A 119 20.50 -9.41 -4.10
C ALA A 119 19.38 -9.49 -3.04
N PHE A 120 19.72 -9.81 -1.81
CA PHE A 120 18.76 -9.94 -0.70
C PHE A 120 19.07 -8.94 0.44
N GLY A 121 18.05 -8.51 1.14
CA GLY A 121 18.21 -7.65 2.29
C GLY A 121 18.65 -8.44 3.52
N ALA A 122 19.76 -8.03 4.14
CA ALA A 122 20.32 -8.69 5.30
C ALA A 122 20.34 -7.76 6.52
N ALA A 123 19.80 -8.23 7.65
CA ALA A 123 20.02 -7.60 8.94
C ALA A 123 21.48 -7.82 9.41
N ALA A 124 21.96 -7.03 10.37
CA ALA A 124 23.22 -7.32 11.02
C ALA A 124 23.12 -8.69 11.73
N GLY A 125 24.10 -9.58 11.43
CA GLY A 125 24.06 -10.95 11.92
C GLY A 125 24.98 -11.90 11.12
N LYS A 126 24.94 -13.17 11.48
CA LYS A 126 25.70 -14.22 10.83
C LYS A 126 24.88 -14.87 9.72
N TYR A 127 25.52 -15.11 8.58
CA TYR A 127 24.95 -15.81 7.44
C TYR A 127 25.85 -16.95 7.00
N PHE A 128 25.25 -17.97 6.38
CA PHE A 128 25.97 -19.10 5.82
C PHE A 128 25.79 -19.14 4.31
N VAL A 129 26.81 -19.64 3.61
CA VAL A 129 26.73 -20.01 2.19
C VAL A 129 26.95 -21.51 2.13
N LYS A 130 25.95 -22.24 1.70
CA LYS A 130 25.98 -23.68 1.51
C LYS A 130 26.13 -23.98 0.02
N VAL A 131 27.15 -24.69 -0.34
CA VAL A 131 27.42 -25.13 -1.71
C VAL A 131 27.24 -26.65 -1.81
N THR A 132 26.48 -27.09 -2.79
CA THR A 132 26.25 -28.49 -3.09
C THR A 132 26.51 -28.77 -4.56
N LYS A 133 26.76 -30.03 -4.88
CA LYS A 133 27.00 -30.51 -6.24
C LYS A 133 25.80 -30.23 -7.15
N GLY A 134 26.05 -29.63 -8.32
CA GLY A 134 25.12 -29.52 -9.42
C GLY A 134 25.06 -30.74 -10.35
N SER A 135 24.27 -30.61 -11.42
CA SER A 135 23.96 -31.72 -12.34
C SER A 135 25.16 -32.26 -13.12
N VAL A 136 26.16 -31.43 -13.39
CA VAL A 136 27.36 -31.78 -14.20
C VAL A 136 28.67 -31.46 -13.47
N CYS A 137 28.63 -31.31 -12.16
CA CYS A 137 29.82 -31.01 -11.37
C CYS A 137 30.88 -32.14 -11.47
N ASP A 138 32.08 -31.74 -11.80
CA ASP A 138 33.27 -32.56 -11.68
C ASP A 138 34.02 -32.19 -10.39
N THR A 139 34.48 -33.20 -9.64
CA THR A 139 35.23 -32.99 -8.39
C THR A 139 36.61 -32.35 -8.59
N THR A 140 37.02 -32.08 -9.83
CA THR A 140 38.23 -31.31 -10.14
C THR A 140 38.01 -29.80 -10.21
N VAL A 141 36.76 -29.34 -10.22
CA VAL A 141 36.42 -27.91 -10.36
C VAL A 141 36.51 -27.21 -9.02
N GLU A 142 37.43 -26.27 -8.91
CA GLU A 142 37.51 -25.33 -7.81
C GLU A 142 36.59 -24.16 -8.06
N TYR A 143 36.04 -23.60 -6.99
CA TYR A 143 35.25 -22.37 -7.04
C TYR A 143 35.75 -21.33 -6.02
N LYS A 144 35.41 -20.08 -6.25
CA LYS A 144 35.67 -18.98 -5.32
C LYS A 144 34.33 -18.34 -4.92
N ILE A 145 34.18 -18.08 -3.63
CA ILE A 145 33.02 -17.38 -3.08
C ILE A 145 33.44 -16.03 -2.54
N SER A 146 32.63 -15.02 -2.79
CA SER A 146 32.72 -13.71 -2.15
C SER A 146 31.33 -13.20 -1.78
N ALA A 147 31.26 -12.35 -0.76
CA ALA A 147 30.06 -11.62 -0.39
C ALA A 147 30.33 -10.12 -0.46
N ALA A 148 29.41 -9.38 -1.07
CA ALA A 148 29.44 -7.92 -1.10
C ALA A 148 28.18 -7.35 -0.45
N ILE A 149 28.29 -6.20 0.20
CA ILE A 149 27.16 -5.51 0.84
C ILE A 149 27.09 -4.07 0.40
N ASN A 150 25.87 -3.60 0.13
CA ASN A 150 25.56 -2.18 -0.06
C ASN A 150 24.69 -1.68 1.10
N THR A 151 25.26 -0.87 1.97
CA THR A 151 24.58 -0.30 3.15
C THR A 151 23.95 1.06 2.88
N ASP A 152 24.01 1.56 1.65
CA ASP A 152 23.49 2.87 1.25
C ASP A 152 22.13 2.77 0.55
N VAL A 153 21.55 1.57 0.48
CA VAL A 153 20.22 1.31 -0.09
C VAL A 153 19.23 0.88 0.99
N LEU A 154 17.97 1.24 0.79
CA LEU A 154 16.89 0.70 1.59
C LEU A 154 16.54 -0.70 1.07
N CYS A 155 16.38 -1.65 1.96
CA CYS A 155 16.00 -3.02 1.63
C CYS A 155 15.14 -3.62 2.76
N GLU A 156 14.47 -4.70 2.46
CA GLU A 156 13.89 -5.56 3.49
C GLU A 156 14.98 -6.20 4.35
N TYR A 157 14.57 -6.86 5.42
CA TYR A 157 15.50 -7.61 6.27
C TYR A 157 14.95 -9.00 6.52
N GLU A 158 15.56 -9.97 5.86
CA GLU A 158 15.22 -11.37 6.05
C GLU A 158 15.58 -11.88 7.47
N THR A 159 14.72 -12.67 8.12
CA THR A 159 13.46 -13.25 7.61
C THR A 159 12.29 -12.39 8.07
N ASN A 160 11.48 -11.86 7.13
CA ASN A 160 10.33 -10.99 7.38
C ASN A 160 8.98 -11.66 7.08
N ASP A 161 8.92 -12.99 7.16
CA ASP A 161 7.75 -13.82 6.78
C ASP A 161 6.52 -13.66 7.68
N THR A 162 6.61 -12.88 8.75
CA THR A 162 5.48 -12.67 9.67
C THR A 162 5.31 -11.18 9.98
N ARG A 163 4.10 -10.80 10.40
CA ARG A 163 3.77 -9.42 10.78
C ARG A 163 4.67 -8.88 11.90
N GLU A 164 5.06 -9.74 12.85
CA GLU A 164 5.94 -9.39 13.97
C GLU A 164 7.36 -9.04 13.50
N LYS A 165 7.77 -9.62 12.37
CA LYS A 165 9.09 -9.42 11.76
C LYS A 165 9.04 -8.47 10.55
N ALA A 166 7.88 -7.89 10.27
CA ALA A 166 7.70 -7.01 9.12
C ALA A 166 8.76 -5.91 9.05
N THR A 167 9.34 -5.72 7.88
CA THR A 167 10.26 -4.62 7.62
C THR A 167 9.52 -3.30 7.74
N GLU A 168 9.94 -2.44 8.66
CA GLU A 168 9.37 -1.10 8.80
C GLU A 168 9.89 -0.19 7.69
N ILE A 169 8.96 0.43 6.94
CA ILE A 169 9.28 1.29 5.82
C ILE A 169 8.87 2.73 6.05
N GLU A 170 9.68 3.64 5.55
CA GLU A 170 9.35 5.06 5.51
C GLU A 170 8.45 5.37 4.30
N LEU A 171 7.43 6.18 4.53
CA LEU A 171 6.56 6.63 3.46
C LEU A 171 7.29 7.58 2.50
N SER A 172 7.05 7.38 1.22
CA SER A 172 7.51 8.27 0.16
C SER A 172 6.59 9.48 0.02
N SER A 173 7.15 10.60 -0.39
CA SER A 173 6.39 11.70 -0.98
C SER A 173 6.60 11.71 -2.49
N ILE A 174 5.77 12.49 -3.22
CA ILE A 174 5.94 12.68 -4.68
C ILE A 174 7.28 13.32 -5.06
N TYR A 175 8.00 13.92 -4.10
CA TYR A 175 9.30 14.58 -4.31
C TYR A 175 10.50 13.76 -3.82
N ALA A 176 10.27 12.74 -2.98
CA ALA A 176 11.32 11.93 -2.37
C ALA A 176 10.86 10.49 -2.21
N LEU A 177 11.32 9.63 -3.10
CA LEU A 177 10.95 8.22 -3.11
C LEU A 177 11.90 7.42 -2.19
N LYS A 178 11.31 6.58 -1.34
CA LYS A 178 11.97 5.64 -0.44
C LYS A 178 11.71 4.24 -0.98
N LYS A 179 12.59 3.77 -1.87
CA LYS A 179 12.44 2.47 -2.55
C LYS A 179 13.17 1.40 -1.76
N TYR A 180 12.45 0.41 -1.30
CA TYR A 180 12.98 -0.76 -0.60
C TYR A 180 13.17 -1.91 -1.58
N SER A 181 14.38 -2.44 -1.66
CA SER A 181 14.67 -3.66 -2.44
C SER A 181 14.21 -4.88 -1.67
N GLY A 182 13.49 -5.76 -2.32
CA GLY A 182 12.99 -7.01 -1.78
C GLY A 182 13.24 -8.17 -2.73
N THR A 183 13.18 -9.39 -2.21
CA THR A 183 13.46 -10.62 -2.95
C THR A 183 12.60 -11.77 -2.43
N VAL A 184 11.83 -12.38 -3.30
CA VAL A 184 11.15 -13.66 -3.03
C VAL A 184 12.08 -14.79 -3.52
N PRO A 185 12.80 -15.48 -2.62
CA PRO A 185 13.73 -16.55 -3.00
C PRO A 185 13.06 -17.90 -3.33
N ALA A 186 11.81 -18.10 -2.85
CA ALA A 186 11.04 -19.33 -3.06
C ALA A 186 9.54 -19.04 -2.98
N ALA A 187 8.72 -19.95 -3.50
CA ALA A 187 7.26 -19.76 -3.57
C ALA A 187 6.55 -19.69 -2.18
N GLU A 188 7.18 -20.25 -1.14
CA GLU A 188 6.66 -20.22 0.22
C GLU A 188 7.06 -18.98 1.02
N ASP A 189 7.91 -18.15 0.45
CA ASP A 189 8.39 -16.92 1.06
C ASP A 189 7.32 -15.83 1.03
N VAL A 190 7.28 -15.03 2.10
CA VAL A 190 6.30 -13.96 2.27
C VAL A 190 6.98 -12.75 2.89
N ASP A 191 7.19 -11.71 2.13
CA ASP A 191 7.77 -10.48 2.65
C ASP A 191 6.70 -9.60 3.29
N TYR A 192 6.81 -9.36 4.59
CA TYR A 192 5.95 -8.40 5.28
C TYR A 192 6.66 -7.06 5.45
N TYR A 193 5.96 -6.01 5.04
CA TYR A 193 6.32 -4.61 5.30
C TYR A 193 5.27 -3.95 6.17
N LYS A 194 5.67 -2.98 6.99
CA LYS A 194 4.75 -2.16 7.79
C LYS A 194 5.09 -0.70 7.74
N PHE A 195 4.09 0.14 7.90
CA PHE A 195 4.23 1.59 7.97
C PHE A 195 3.12 2.22 8.82
N ASN A 196 3.41 3.40 9.37
CA ASN A 196 2.50 4.14 10.23
C ASN A 196 1.95 5.36 9.49
N ILE A 197 0.65 5.59 9.60
CA ILE A 197 -0.05 6.77 9.09
C ILE A 197 -0.42 7.65 10.28
N ALA A 198 0.15 8.86 10.36
CA ALA A 198 -0.12 9.78 11.45
C ALA A 198 -1.45 10.54 11.27
N LYS A 199 -1.81 10.87 10.04
CA LYS A 199 -3.03 11.63 9.70
C LYS A 199 -3.76 10.96 8.55
N PRO A 200 -5.10 11.18 8.41
CA PRO A 200 -5.86 10.64 7.28
C PRO A 200 -5.29 11.09 5.93
N GLY A 201 -5.46 10.26 4.93
CA GLY A 201 -5.02 10.55 3.58
C GLY A 201 -5.20 9.36 2.66
N TYR A 202 -4.43 9.33 1.60
CA TYR A 202 -4.42 8.20 0.69
C TYR A 202 -3.01 7.79 0.28
N ILE A 203 -2.88 6.54 -0.10
CA ILE A 203 -1.62 5.96 -0.56
C ILE A 203 -1.73 5.38 -1.95
N TYR A 204 -0.57 5.28 -2.60
CA TYR A 204 -0.32 4.41 -3.73
C TYR A 204 0.87 3.51 -3.42
N ILE A 205 0.75 2.24 -3.72
CA ILE A 205 1.84 1.29 -3.64
C ILE A 205 2.42 1.11 -5.05
N PHE A 206 3.72 1.20 -5.14
CA PHE A 206 4.45 0.96 -6.38
C PHE A 206 5.37 -0.24 -6.20
N VAL A 207 5.39 -1.09 -7.21
CA VAL A 207 6.34 -2.19 -7.32
C VAL A 207 7.07 -2.06 -8.64
N GLU A 208 8.39 -2.00 -8.58
CA GLU A 208 9.26 -2.07 -9.75
C GLU A 208 9.87 -3.47 -9.79
N ASN A 209 9.63 -4.20 -10.86
CA ASN A 209 10.25 -5.51 -11.07
C ASN A 209 11.75 -5.35 -11.34
N ASP A 210 12.58 -6.24 -10.82
CA ASP A 210 13.99 -6.25 -11.18
C ASP A 210 14.17 -6.64 -12.64
N ALA A 211 14.96 -5.88 -13.39
CA ALA A 211 15.11 -6.06 -14.82
C ALA A 211 15.83 -7.37 -15.20
N ALA A 212 16.71 -7.87 -14.32
CA ALA A 212 17.50 -9.08 -14.55
C ALA A 212 16.86 -10.31 -13.88
N PHE A 213 16.19 -10.10 -12.74
CA PHE A 213 15.72 -11.15 -11.85
C PHE A 213 14.28 -10.91 -11.36
N GLY A 214 13.41 -10.39 -12.18
CA GLY A 214 12.02 -10.12 -11.82
C GLY A 214 11.16 -11.38 -11.75
N GLY A 215 10.11 -11.33 -10.90
CA GLY A 215 9.13 -12.39 -10.67
C GLY A 215 7.70 -11.98 -10.99
N ASN A 216 6.76 -12.91 -10.74
CA ASN A 216 5.34 -12.59 -10.61
C ASN A 216 5.02 -12.42 -9.14
N PHE A 217 4.48 -11.28 -8.75
CA PHE A 217 4.19 -10.98 -7.35
C PHE A 217 2.71 -10.69 -7.15
N ALA A 218 2.21 -11.03 -5.97
CA ALA A 218 0.90 -10.63 -5.48
C ALA A 218 1.07 -9.88 -4.16
N LEU A 219 0.48 -8.68 -4.08
CA LEU A 219 0.51 -7.85 -2.90
C LEU A 219 -0.89 -7.78 -2.28
N GLU A 220 -0.95 -7.84 -0.95
CA GLU A 220 -2.17 -7.71 -0.18
C GLU A 220 -1.94 -6.71 0.96
N LEU A 221 -2.88 -5.77 1.14
CA LEU A 221 -2.86 -4.85 2.25
C LEU A 221 -3.63 -5.41 3.43
N GLU A 222 -3.14 -5.08 4.61
CA GLU A 222 -3.78 -5.41 5.88
C GLU A 222 -3.69 -4.23 6.86
N THR A 223 -4.71 -4.13 7.70
CA THR A 223 -4.67 -3.34 8.93
C THR A 223 -5.32 -4.14 10.04
N TYR A 224 -5.35 -3.61 11.24
CA TYR A 224 -6.00 -4.28 12.35
C TYR A 224 -6.85 -3.31 13.17
N SER A 225 -7.83 -3.86 13.85
CA SER A 225 -8.62 -3.16 14.84
C SER A 225 -8.71 -3.98 16.12
N GLU A 226 -8.94 -3.34 17.24
CA GLU A 226 -9.27 -4.05 18.47
C GLU A 226 -10.75 -4.44 18.44
N GLY A 227 -11.00 -5.75 18.45
CA GLY A 227 -12.35 -6.30 18.49
C GLY A 227 -13.04 -6.05 19.84
N SER A 228 -14.36 -6.15 19.87
CA SER A 228 -15.17 -5.95 21.09
C SER A 228 -14.80 -6.90 22.25
N ASN A 229 -14.09 -7.98 21.97
CA ASN A 229 -13.56 -8.97 22.91
C ASN A 229 -12.12 -8.65 23.38
N GLY A 230 -11.53 -7.52 22.97
CA GLY A 230 -10.14 -7.13 23.25
C GLY A 230 -9.09 -7.93 22.48
N LEU A 231 -9.49 -8.68 21.46
CA LEU A 231 -8.56 -9.38 20.55
C LEU A 231 -8.30 -8.55 19.29
N THR A 232 -7.09 -8.63 18.78
CA THR A 232 -6.73 -8.01 17.50
C THR A 232 -7.45 -8.74 16.37
N GLU A 233 -8.21 -7.99 15.59
CA GLU A 233 -8.87 -8.46 14.38
C GLU A 233 -8.16 -7.91 13.16
N TRP A 234 -7.55 -8.79 12.37
CA TRP A 234 -6.89 -8.44 11.12
C TRP A 234 -7.90 -8.25 10.00
N LYS A 235 -7.76 -7.18 9.25
CA LYS A 235 -8.58 -6.83 8.09
C LYS A 235 -7.69 -6.77 6.86
N LYS A 236 -7.91 -7.72 5.94
CA LYS A 236 -7.29 -7.75 4.63
C LYS A 236 -8.14 -6.99 3.64
N PHE A 237 -7.52 -6.14 2.86
CA PHE A 237 -8.20 -5.36 1.83
C PHE A 237 -7.20 -5.03 0.73
N GLY A 238 -7.68 -4.87 -0.49
CA GLY A 238 -6.86 -4.52 -1.63
C GLY A 238 -5.82 -5.58 -1.99
N LYS A 239 -6.05 -6.28 -3.08
CA LYS A 239 -5.08 -7.20 -3.66
C LYS A 239 -4.77 -6.77 -5.08
N PHE A 240 -3.50 -6.70 -5.45
CA PHE A 240 -3.08 -6.47 -6.83
C PHE A 240 -1.88 -7.34 -7.20
N GLU A 241 -1.70 -7.53 -8.50
CA GLU A 241 -0.71 -8.43 -9.05
C GLU A 241 0.30 -7.66 -9.91
N VAL A 242 1.53 -8.14 -9.92
CA VAL A 242 2.64 -7.66 -10.72
C VAL A 242 3.12 -8.83 -11.56
N ALA A 243 2.93 -8.76 -12.87
CA ALA A 243 3.45 -9.79 -13.75
C ALA A 243 4.96 -9.60 -13.99
N LYS A 244 5.69 -10.68 -14.21
CA LYS A 244 7.13 -10.65 -14.52
C LYS A 244 7.49 -9.73 -15.69
N ALA A 245 6.56 -9.55 -16.63
CA ALA A 245 6.75 -8.68 -17.79
C ALA A 245 6.56 -7.18 -17.47
N ASP A 246 6.00 -6.85 -16.32
CA ASP A 246 5.75 -5.46 -15.93
C ASP A 246 7.03 -4.84 -15.37
N THR A 247 7.37 -3.65 -15.83
CA THR A 247 8.52 -2.90 -15.29
C THR A 247 8.17 -2.15 -14.02
N THR A 248 6.98 -1.58 -13.95
CA THR A 248 6.45 -0.87 -12.79
C THR A 248 4.94 -0.99 -12.76
N VAL A 249 4.41 -1.43 -11.65
CA VAL A 249 2.97 -1.46 -11.37
C VAL A 249 2.67 -0.48 -10.24
N LYS A 250 1.60 0.28 -10.42
CA LYS A 250 1.03 1.17 -9.40
C LYS A 250 -0.32 0.62 -8.98
N SER A 251 -0.55 0.48 -7.67
CA SER A 251 -1.87 0.12 -7.13
C SER A 251 -2.93 1.16 -7.50
N PRO A 252 -4.23 0.81 -7.45
CA PRO A 252 -5.28 1.80 -7.26
C PRO A 252 -4.98 2.70 -6.05
N CYS A 253 -5.68 3.81 -5.93
CA CYS A 253 -5.62 4.65 -4.75
C CYS A 253 -6.28 3.93 -3.57
N ILE A 254 -5.76 4.13 -2.36
CA ILE A 254 -6.28 3.52 -1.14
C ILE A 254 -6.38 4.61 -0.07
N GLY A 255 -7.58 4.82 0.46
CA GLY A 255 -7.78 5.69 1.60
C GLY A 255 -7.21 5.08 2.88
N VAL A 256 -6.58 5.88 3.74
CA VAL A 256 -5.95 5.40 4.98
C VAL A 256 -6.32 6.27 6.18
N ALA A 257 -6.61 5.62 7.31
CA ALA A 257 -6.93 6.28 8.57
C ALA A 257 -5.68 6.90 9.22
N GLY A 258 -5.87 8.02 9.91
CA GLY A 258 -4.82 8.55 10.79
C GLY A 258 -4.65 7.73 12.07
N ASN A 259 -3.45 7.79 12.66
CA ASN A 259 -3.04 7.04 13.85
C ASN A 259 -3.24 5.53 13.69
N SER A 260 -2.96 5.00 12.51
CA SER A 260 -3.13 3.59 12.15
C SER A 260 -1.86 3.01 11.57
N GLU A 261 -1.67 1.72 11.77
CA GLU A 261 -0.58 0.94 11.20
C GLU A 261 -1.12 0.02 10.10
N TYR A 262 -0.41 -0.03 9.00
CA TYR A 262 -0.75 -0.84 7.83
C TYR A 262 0.38 -1.78 7.50
N TYR A 263 0.02 -2.93 6.94
CA TYR A 263 0.93 -3.97 6.50
C TYR A 263 0.72 -4.27 5.03
N ILE A 264 1.80 -4.61 4.35
CA ILE A 264 1.80 -5.15 2.99
C ILE A 264 2.46 -6.51 3.06
N SER A 265 1.81 -7.55 2.56
CA SER A 265 2.45 -8.81 2.27
C SER A 265 2.74 -8.92 0.77
N VAL A 266 3.94 -9.39 0.43
CA VAL A 266 4.35 -9.72 -0.93
C VAL A 266 4.59 -11.22 -0.99
N THR A 267 3.97 -11.88 -1.95
CA THR A 267 4.14 -13.30 -2.24
C THR A 267 4.35 -13.48 -3.73
N GLY A 268 4.91 -14.59 -4.16
CA GLY A 268 5.03 -14.78 -5.60
C GLY A 268 5.94 -15.90 -6.04
N THR A 269 6.49 -15.72 -7.24
CA THR A 269 7.55 -16.59 -7.77
C THR A 269 8.90 -15.98 -7.46
N GLU A 270 9.94 -16.81 -7.46
CA GLU A 270 11.33 -16.38 -7.32
C GLU A 270 11.62 -15.12 -8.15
N GLY A 271 12.15 -14.08 -7.51
CA GLY A 271 12.46 -12.80 -8.18
C GLY A 271 12.71 -11.65 -7.22
N GLY A 272 13.35 -10.60 -7.73
CA GLY A 272 13.63 -9.36 -7.03
C GLY A 272 12.70 -8.22 -7.45
N TYR A 273 12.45 -7.31 -6.53
CA TYR A 273 11.60 -6.14 -6.76
C TYR A 273 12.06 -4.94 -5.94
N LYS A 274 11.48 -3.78 -6.22
CA LYS A 274 11.54 -2.61 -5.33
C LYS A 274 10.13 -2.16 -5.00
N LEU A 275 9.85 -1.99 -3.71
CA LEU A 275 8.58 -1.53 -3.19
C LEU A 275 8.72 -0.13 -2.60
N TYR A 276 7.75 0.74 -2.85
CA TYR A 276 7.61 2.01 -2.15
C TYR A 276 6.15 2.45 -2.06
N VAL A 277 5.83 3.13 -0.96
CA VAL A 277 4.49 3.63 -0.67
C VAL A 277 4.50 5.15 -0.72
N VAL A 278 3.78 5.73 -1.66
CA VAL A 278 3.60 7.19 -1.76
C VAL A 278 2.36 7.58 -0.97
N TYR A 279 2.53 8.45 0.01
CA TYR A 279 1.45 8.95 0.86
C TYR A 279 1.17 10.42 0.58
N VAL A 280 -0.12 10.78 0.60
CA VAL A 280 -0.63 12.15 0.50
C VAL A 280 -1.60 12.39 1.65
N GLU A 281 -1.31 13.36 2.51
CA GLU A 281 -2.21 13.79 3.58
C GLU A 281 -3.46 14.46 2.98
N ASP A 282 -4.65 13.95 3.31
CA ASP A 282 -5.94 14.50 2.90
C ASP A 282 -7.02 14.13 3.92
N ALA A 283 -7.52 15.11 4.65
CA ALA A 283 -8.57 14.92 5.65
C ALA A 283 -9.95 14.60 5.05
N THR A 284 -10.10 14.73 3.73
CA THR A 284 -11.34 14.40 3.01
C THR A 284 -11.28 13.04 2.34
N SER A 285 -10.21 12.28 2.54
CA SER A 285 -10.11 10.89 2.08
C SER A 285 -10.94 9.96 2.98
N GLU A 286 -11.54 8.95 2.38
CA GLU A 286 -12.04 7.80 3.13
C GLU A 286 -10.90 7.10 3.88
N ALA A 287 -11.24 6.15 4.71
CA ALA A 287 -10.28 5.36 5.44
C ALA A 287 -10.66 3.88 5.38
N GLU A 288 -9.81 3.08 4.77
CA GLU A 288 -9.93 1.63 4.77
C GLU A 288 -9.47 1.04 6.13
N TYR A 289 -10.05 -0.01 6.61
CA TYR A 289 -11.06 -0.89 6.02
C TYR A 289 -12.48 -0.37 6.34
N ASN A 290 -13.37 -0.18 5.34
CA ASN A 290 -14.75 0.31 5.52
C ASN A 290 -15.82 -0.59 4.85
N ASP A 291 -15.48 -1.84 4.51
CA ASP A 291 -16.31 -2.83 3.79
C ASP A 291 -17.55 -3.31 4.54
N THR A 292 -17.79 -2.86 5.75
CA THR A 292 -18.95 -3.26 6.54
C THR A 292 -19.59 -2.10 7.30
N ILE A 293 -20.87 -2.22 7.63
CA ILE A 293 -21.60 -1.26 8.44
C ILE A 293 -20.86 -0.92 9.77
N ALA A 294 -20.18 -1.92 10.36
CA ALA A 294 -19.45 -1.74 11.62
C ALA A 294 -18.23 -0.81 11.50
N TYR A 295 -17.63 -0.76 10.33
CA TYR A 295 -16.43 0.02 10.02
C TYR A 295 -16.71 1.21 9.09
N ALA A 296 -17.99 1.54 8.86
CA ALA A 296 -18.42 2.61 7.99
C ALA A 296 -17.75 3.94 8.35
N ASN A 297 -17.21 4.63 7.36
CA ASN A 297 -16.69 5.99 7.49
C ASN A 297 -17.84 6.95 7.84
N VAL A 298 -17.57 7.92 8.70
CA VAL A 298 -18.60 8.95 9.03
C VAL A 298 -18.62 10.02 7.95
N LEU A 299 -19.72 10.13 7.23
CA LEU A 299 -19.86 11.16 6.23
C LEU A 299 -20.14 12.53 6.90
N PRO A 300 -19.35 13.56 6.62
CA PRO A 300 -19.56 14.89 7.23
C PRO A 300 -20.89 15.48 6.77
N LYS A 301 -21.55 16.21 7.68
CA LYS A 301 -22.83 16.90 7.35
C LYS A 301 -22.69 18.00 6.29
N THR A 302 -21.49 18.49 6.12
CA THR A 302 -21.11 19.48 5.10
C THR A 302 -19.80 19.07 4.47
N GLY A 303 -19.74 19.09 3.16
CA GLY A 303 -18.57 18.61 2.39
C GLY A 303 -18.78 17.18 1.87
N PHE A 304 -17.70 16.56 1.50
CA PHE A 304 -17.69 15.25 0.86
C PHE A 304 -16.48 14.44 1.36
N LEU A 305 -16.48 13.15 1.07
CA LEU A 305 -15.28 12.33 1.11
C LEU A 305 -14.86 11.96 -0.33
N TYR A 306 -13.55 11.95 -0.57
CA TYR A 306 -12.94 11.29 -1.72
C TYR A 306 -12.76 9.82 -1.40
N SER A 307 -13.11 8.98 -2.37
CA SER A 307 -13.11 7.53 -2.20
C SER A 307 -12.77 6.82 -3.49
N THR A 308 -12.39 5.55 -3.37
CA THR A 308 -12.09 4.67 -4.49
C THR A 308 -12.60 3.26 -4.22
N ILE A 309 -13.01 2.55 -5.24
CA ILE A 309 -13.22 1.09 -5.18
C ILE A 309 -11.93 0.43 -5.66
N PHE A 310 -11.26 -0.28 -4.79
CA PHE A 310 -9.96 -0.88 -5.07
C PHE A 310 -10.06 -2.07 -6.03
N ASP A 311 -10.99 -2.99 -5.77
CA ASP A 311 -11.26 -4.16 -6.61
C ASP A 311 -12.76 -4.48 -6.66
N LYS A 312 -13.14 -5.62 -7.24
CA LYS A 312 -14.56 -6.01 -7.40
C LYS A 312 -15.25 -6.43 -6.11
N ASN A 313 -14.49 -6.73 -5.05
CA ASN A 313 -15.01 -7.20 -3.77
C ASN A 313 -15.07 -6.06 -2.74
N ASP A 314 -14.45 -4.95 -3.05
CA ASP A 314 -14.41 -3.76 -2.26
C ASP A 314 -15.80 -3.11 -2.17
N VAL A 315 -16.19 -2.70 -0.95
CA VAL A 315 -17.51 -2.16 -0.65
C VAL A 315 -17.40 -1.06 0.39
N ASP A 316 -17.59 0.17 -0.02
CA ASP A 316 -17.52 1.32 0.88
C ASP A 316 -18.83 1.57 1.61
N TYR A 317 -18.78 1.65 2.93
CA TYR A 317 -19.89 2.08 3.76
C TYR A 317 -19.64 3.46 4.39
N TYR A 318 -20.61 4.36 4.26
CA TYR A 318 -20.59 5.69 4.86
C TYR A 318 -21.79 5.89 5.76
N ALA A 319 -21.54 6.16 7.04
CA ALA A 319 -22.59 6.42 8.02
C ALA A 319 -23.11 7.85 7.91
N ILE A 320 -24.42 8.01 7.84
CA ILE A 320 -25.15 9.28 7.88
C ILE A 320 -26.13 9.31 9.04
N GLU A 321 -26.32 10.48 9.64
CA GLU A 321 -27.31 10.73 10.70
C GLU A 321 -28.55 11.40 10.10
N VAL A 322 -29.68 10.71 10.18
CA VAL A 322 -30.98 11.18 9.67
C VAL A 322 -31.85 11.61 10.82
N ALA A 323 -32.42 12.80 10.72
CA ALA A 323 -33.46 13.28 11.63
C ALA A 323 -34.86 12.92 11.08
N ALA A 324 -35.79 12.58 11.96
CA ALA A 324 -37.18 12.31 11.54
C ALA A 324 -37.79 13.52 10.83
N LYS A 325 -38.66 13.24 9.86
CA LYS A 325 -39.39 14.27 9.08
C LYS A 325 -38.45 15.25 8.35
N THR A 326 -37.28 14.83 7.99
CA THR A 326 -36.30 15.61 7.22
C THR A 326 -35.98 14.88 5.91
N LYS A 327 -35.88 15.65 4.83
CA LYS A 327 -35.43 15.15 3.53
C LYS A 327 -33.92 15.23 3.45
N TYR A 328 -33.32 14.22 2.90
CA TYR A 328 -31.88 14.21 2.57
C TYR A 328 -31.69 13.86 1.11
N THR A 329 -30.60 14.31 0.53
CA THR A 329 -30.10 13.81 -0.73
C THR A 329 -28.70 13.23 -0.50
N VAL A 330 -28.49 11.99 -0.90
CA VAL A 330 -27.17 11.39 -1.03
C VAL A 330 -26.74 11.57 -2.47
N LYS A 331 -25.50 12.06 -2.65
CA LYS A 331 -24.93 12.26 -3.98
C LYS A 331 -23.61 11.55 -4.12
N VAL A 332 -23.45 10.82 -5.21
CA VAL A 332 -22.19 10.17 -5.61
C VAL A 332 -21.86 10.60 -7.02
N ALA A 333 -20.66 11.11 -7.19
CA ALA A 333 -20.18 11.64 -8.46
C ALA A 333 -18.74 11.24 -8.73
N ALA A 334 -18.39 11.00 -9.99
CA ALA A 334 -17.00 10.86 -10.40
C ALA A 334 -16.23 12.16 -10.11
N GLU A 335 -14.98 12.06 -9.68
CA GLU A 335 -14.08 13.21 -9.63
C GLU A 335 -13.61 13.53 -11.07
N PRO A 336 -14.04 14.61 -11.70
CA PRO A 336 -13.88 14.82 -13.13
C PRO A 336 -12.43 14.85 -13.62
N LYS A 337 -11.49 15.19 -12.73
CA LYS A 337 -10.06 15.31 -13.09
C LYS A 337 -9.33 13.97 -13.14
N THR A 338 -9.86 12.96 -12.48
CA THR A 338 -9.18 11.67 -12.32
C THR A 338 -9.81 10.54 -13.13
N VAL A 339 -11.07 10.70 -13.55
CA VAL A 339 -11.80 9.63 -14.23
C VAL A 339 -11.45 9.55 -15.70
N THR A 340 -10.74 8.50 -16.06
CA THR A 340 -10.32 8.23 -17.45
C THR A 340 -10.98 7.00 -18.07
N THR A 341 -11.70 6.19 -17.29
CA THR A 341 -12.29 4.90 -17.72
C THR A 341 -13.81 4.90 -17.59
N ASP A 342 -14.47 4.01 -18.32
CA ASP A 342 -15.94 3.87 -18.36
C ASP A 342 -16.50 2.97 -17.24
N GLY A 343 -15.80 2.86 -16.09
CA GLY A 343 -16.27 2.06 -14.99
C GLY A 343 -17.49 2.64 -14.27
N GLN A 344 -18.06 1.84 -13.39
CA GLN A 344 -19.33 2.09 -12.73
C GLN A 344 -19.23 1.92 -11.21
N TRP A 345 -19.98 2.73 -10.48
CA TRP A 345 -20.24 2.56 -9.04
C TRP A 345 -21.73 2.33 -8.82
N LYS A 346 -22.09 1.24 -8.15
CA LYS A 346 -23.45 0.98 -7.73
C LYS A 346 -23.65 1.56 -6.33
N VAL A 347 -24.64 2.43 -6.21
CA VAL A 347 -24.94 3.18 -4.99
C VAL A 347 -26.27 2.74 -4.43
N SER A 348 -26.31 2.47 -3.14
CA SER A 348 -27.55 2.19 -2.40
C SER A 348 -27.50 2.84 -1.01
N VAL A 349 -28.66 2.98 -0.37
CA VAL A 349 -28.76 3.42 1.03
C VAL A 349 -29.46 2.35 1.82
N VAL A 350 -28.84 1.95 2.94
CA VAL A 350 -29.33 0.87 3.78
C VAL A 350 -29.49 1.31 5.23
N ASN A 351 -30.36 0.61 5.98
CA ASN A 351 -30.47 0.77 7.43
C ASN A 351 -29.40 -0.03 8.19
N GLY A 352 -29.37 0.03 9.52
CA GLY A 352 -28.40 -0.70 10.36
C GLY A 352 -28.48 -2.23 10.29
N LYS A 353 -29.47 -2.79 9.58
CA LYS A 353 -29.59 -4.23 9.30
C LYS A 353 -29.14 -4.60 7.89
N GLY A 354 -28.70 -3.62 7.09
CA GLY A 354 -28.34 -3.83 5.69
C GLY A 354 -29.53 -3.87 4.73
N GLU A 355 -30.75 -3.53 5.19
CA GLU A 355 -31.95 -3.51 4.36
C GLU A 355 -32.00 -2.18 3.59
N SER A 356 -32.27 -2.25 2.28
CA SER A 356 -32.34 -1.06 1.42
C SER A 356 -33.53 -0.18 1.81
N VAL A 357 -33.29 1.13 1.93
CA VAL A 357 -34.31 2.15 2.24
C VAL A 357 -34.63 3.06 1.08
N ALA A 358 -33.89 2.93 -0.02
CA ALA A 358 -34.14 3.63 -1.28
C ALA A 358 -33.72 2.77 -2.46
N ALA A 359 -34.22 3.08 -3.67
CA ALA A 359 -33.81 2.39 -4.88
C ALA A 359 -32.32 2.59 -5.17
N ALA A 360 -31.60 1.51 -5.47
CA ALA A 360 -30.22 1.60 -5.89
C ALA A 360 -30.08 2.27 -7.25
N ALA A 361 -28.95 2.97 -7.45
CA ALA A 361 -28.63 3.64 -8.71
C ALA A 361 -27.17 3.42 -9.10
N THR A 362 -26.85 3.66 -10.37
CA THR A 362 -25.47 3.48 -10.90
C THR A 362 -24.92 4.81 -11.32
N ALA A 363 -23.78 5.20 -10.73
CA ALA A 363 -22.95 6.33 -11.12
C ALA A 363 -21.92 5.92 -12.16
N THR A 364 -21.57 6.83 -13.04
CA THR A 364 -20.49 6.68 -14.03
C THR A 364 -19.70 7.98 -14.12
N LYS A 365 -18.65 8.02 -14.90
CA LYS A 365 -17.89 9.27 -15.15
C LYS A 365 -18.76 10.44 -15.64
N ASP A 366 -19.86 10.16 -16.36
CA ASP A 366 -20.74 11.15 -16.98
C ASP A 366 -22.12 11.24 -16.29
N LYS A 367 -22.38 10.37 -15.29
CA LYS A 367 -23.67 10.28 -14.62
C LYS A 367 -23.50 10.37 -13.10
N VAL A 368 -23.94 11.48 -12.55
CA VAL A 368 -24.08 11.66 -11.09
C VAL A 368 -25.30 10.87 -10.61
N VAL A 369 -25.15 10.21 -9.47
CA VAL A 369 -26.27 9.63 -8.73
C VAL A 369 -26.70 10.57 -7.64
N GLU A 370 -28.02 10.84 -7.58
CA GLU A 370 -28.69 11.52 -6.47
C GLU A 370 -29.82 10.63 -5.97
N ILE A 371 -29.77 10.25 -4.69
CA ILE A 371 -30.80 9.42 -4.03
C ILE A 371 -31.49 10.29 -3.00
N GLU A 372 -32.79 10.58 -3.22
CA GLU A 372 -33.61 11.26 -2.24
C GLU A 372 -34.04 10.28 -1.14
N LEU A 373 -33.90 10.73 0.11
CA LEU A 373 -34.33 10.02 1.31
C LEU A 373 -35.48 10.80 1.96
N THR A 374 -36.63 10.18 2.00
CA THR A 374 -37.88 10.77 2.55
C THR A 374 -38.58 9.75 3.43
N GLY A 375 -39.32 10.23 4.42
CA GLY A 375 -40.16 9.39 5.30
C GLY A 375 -39.34 8.46 6.22
N LEU A 376 -38.06 8.75 6.40
CA LEU A 376 -37.20 7.93 7.28
C LEU A 376 -37.43 8.33 8.76
N GLU A 377 -37.34 7.32 9.63
CA GLU A 377 -37.25 7.55 11.07
C GLU A 377 -35.89 8.13 11.44
N ALA A 378 -35.81 8.82 12.59
CA ALA A 378 -34.53 9.32 13.08
C ALA A 378 -33.60 8.15 13.40
N GLY A 379 -32.37 8.25 12.96
CA GLY A 379 -31.39 7.19 13.20
C GLY A 379 -30.20 7.24 12.27
N LYS A 380 -29.37 6.20 12.37
CA LYS A 380 -28.18 6.01 11.54
C LYS A 380 -28.51 5.15 10.33
N TYR A 381 -28.13 5.64 9.16
CA TYR A 381 -28.26 4.95 7.89
C TYR A 381 -26.88 4.93 7.22
N TYR A 382 -26.75 4.12 6.16
CA TYR A 382 -25.46 3.93 5.52
C TYR A 382 -25.61 4.05 4.01
N VAL A 383 -24.79 4.90 3.42
CA VAL A 383 -24.56 4.88 1.98
C VAL A 383 -23.60 3.74 1.69
N LYS A 384 -23.98 2.86 0.80
CA LYS A 384 -23.17 1.75 0.32
C LYS A 384 -22.80 2.01 -1.13
N VAL A 385 -21.50 1.99 -1.41
CA VAL A 385 -20.95 2.06 -2.77
C VAL A 385 -20.20 0.77 -3.04
N GLU A 386 -20.42 0.17 -4.18
CA GLU A 386 -19.77 -1.07 -4.61
C GLU A 386 -19.44 -1.02 -6.11
N SER A 387 -18.56 -1.87 -6.58
CA SER A 387 -18.30 -2.00 -8.01
C SER A 387 -19.59 -2.27 -8.77
N GLY A 388 -19.80 -1.58 -9.88
CA GLY A 388 -20.80 -1.96 -10.88
C GLY A 388 -20.32 -3.13 -11.74
N ASP A 389 -20.97 -3.32 -12.88
CA ASP A 389 -20.62 -4.39 -13.84
C ASP A 389 -19.17 -4.24 -14.36
N VAL A 390 -18.72 -2.99 -14.49
CA VAL A 390 -17.35 -2.63 -14.86
C VAL A 390 -16.68 -1.92 -13.69
N LEU A 391 -15.60 -2.52 -13.18
CA LEU A 391 -14.80 -1.93 -12.11
C LEU A 391 -14.26 -0.56 -12.47
N ASN A 392 -14.38 0.39 -11.56
CA ASN A 392 -13.81 1.72 -11.67
C ASN A 392 -12.99 2.06 -10.44
N THR A 393 -11.69 2.07 -10.57
CA THR A 393 -10.72 2.41 -9.52
C THR A 393 -10.35 3.89 -9.47
N ASN A 394 -11.06 4.74 -10.19
CA ASN A 394 -10.85 6.18 -10.12
C ASN A 394 -11.57 6.77 -8.89
N PHE A 395 -11.20 7.99 -8.54
CA PHE A 395 -11.85 8.71 -7.46
C PHE A 395 -13.31 9.02 -7.76
N TYR A 396 -14.15 8.85 -6.75
CA TYR A 396 -15.48 9.42 -6.68
C TYR A 396 -15.63 10.25 -5.41
N THR A 397 -16.63 11.08 -5.36
CA THR A 397 -17.05 11.83 -4.17
C THR A 397 -18.36 11.29 -3.68
N VAL A 398 -18.50 11.22 -2.36
CA VAL A 398 -19.75 10.92 -1.67
C VAL A 398 -20.08 12.04 -0.70
N GLU A 399 -21.31 12.54 -0.79
CA GLU A 399 -21.84 13.60 0.08
C GLU A 399 -23.30 13.36 0.42
N TYR A 400 -23.79 13.94 1.52
CA TYR A 400 -25.21 14.03 1.78
C TYR A 400 -25.59 15.42 2.27
N ALA A 401 -26.78 15.85 1.93
CA ALA A 401 -27.30 17.16 2.27
C ALA A 401 -28.66 17.07 2.97
N ASP A 402 -28.85 17.90 4.00
CA ASP A 402 -30.12 18.12 4.64
C ASP A 402 -30.91 19.13 3.78
N ASN A 403 -32.04 18.70 3.21
CA ASN A 403 -32.88 19.47 2.34
C ASN A 403 -34.08 20.10 3.11
N GLY A 404 -34.03 20.05 4.43
CA GLY A 404 -35.07 20.63 5.31
C GLY A 404 -36.24 19.68 5.58
N ALA A 405 -37.36 20.23 5.99
CA ALA A 405 -38.47 19.42 6.43
C ALA A 405 -39.05 18.52 5.30
N ASP A 406 -39.27 17.26 5.62
CA ASP A 406 -40.02 16.36 4.74
C ASP A 406 -41.53 16.70 4.83
N THR A 407 -42.01 17.41 3.82
CA THR A 407 -43.39 17.84 3.74
C THR A 407 -44.31 16.84 3.06
N SER A 408 -43.79 15.74 2.55
CA SER A 408 -44.56 14.77 1.75
C SER A 408 -45.73 14.12 2.53
N ASN A 409 -45.59 13.99 3.85
CA ASN A 409 -46.58 13.40 4.75
C ASN A 409 -47.04 14.38 5.86
N MET A 410 -46.70 15.65 5.74
CA MET A 410 -47.12 16.67 6.72
C MET A 410 -48.51 17.15 6.43
N THR A 411 -49.32 17.30 7.47
CA THR A 411 -50.54 18.10 7.38
C THR A 411 -50.20 19.57 7.13
N PHE A 412 -51.10 20.34 6.54
CA PHE A 412 -50.88 21.77 6.29
C PHE A 412 -50.52 22.53 7.55
N LYS A 413 -51.11 22.15 8.70
CA LYS A 413 -50.77 22.74 10.01
C LYS A 413 -49.35 22.48 10.44
N GLU A 414 -48.85 21.23 10.30
CA GLU A 414 -47.48 20.87 10.60
C GLU A 414 -46.49 21.56 9.65
N LEU A 415 -46.86 21.67 8.37
CA LEU A 415 -46.06 22.41 7.39
C LEU A 415 -45.87 23.88 7.80
N LEU A 416 -46.94 24.57 8.20
CA LEU A 416 -46.85 25.96 8.67
C LEU A 416 -46.00 26.08 9.95
N GLN A 417 -46.06 25.11 10.86
CA GLN A 417 -45.25 25.08 12.08
C GLN A 417 -43.75 24.78 11.80
N SER A 418 -43.44 24.06 10.75
CA SER A 418 -42.06 23.74 10.36
C SER A 418 -41.31 24.92 9.72
N ILE A 419 -42.04 25.93 9.22
CA ILE A 419 -41.43 27.10 8.60
C ILE A 419 -40.72 27.93 9.67
N LYS A 420 -39.43 28.12 9.54
CA LYS A 420 -38.63 29.02 10.38
C LYS A 420 -38.91 30.47 9.99
N TRP A 421 -40.12 30.96 10.34
CA TRP A 421 -40.61 32.28 9.95
C TRP A 421 -39.65 33.43 10.28
N LYS A 422 -38.96 33.34 11.43
CA LYS A 422 -37.96 34.35 11.80
C LYS A 422 -36.83 34.43 10.80
N THR A 423 -36.27 33.29 10.41
CA THR A 423 -35.15 33.21 9.42
C THR A 423 -35.62 33.70 8.03
N LEU A 424 -36.85 33.32 7.64
CA LEU A 424 -37.43 33.77 6.37
C LEU A 424 -37.62 35.30 6.36
N LEU A 425 -38.11 35.86 7.45
CA LEU A 425 -38.34 37.30 7.61
C LEU A 425 -37.03 38.10 7.69
N ASP A 426 -36.04 37.57 8.41
CA ASP A 426 -34.71 38.19 8.52
C ASP A 426 -34.00 38.22 7.14
N ASN A 427 -34.08 37.13 6.37
CA ASN A 427 -33.55 37.09 5.00
C ASN A 427 -34.29 38.01 4.03
N PHE A 428 -35.63 38.10 4.16
CA PHE A 428 -36.46 38.98 3.34
C PHE A 428 -36.26 40.47 3.68
N ALA A 429 -36.06 40.79 4.94
CA ALA A 429 -35.76 42.17 5.40
C ALA A 429 -34.39 42.67 4.88
N GLY A 430 -33.40 41.76 4.73
CA GLY A 430 -32.09 42.08 4.11
C GLY A 430 -32.17 42.39 2.61
N TRP A 431 -33.19 41.86 1.93
CA TRP A 431 -33.36 42.05 0.47
C TRP A 431 -34.18 43.30 0.11
N ILE A 432 -35.12 43.76 0.98
CA ILE A 432 -35.99 44.92 0.71
C ILE A 432 -35.64 46.06 1.65
N GLY A 433 -34.56 46.76 1.41
CA GLY A 433 -34.10 47.87 2.25
C GLY A 433 -34.91 49.16 2.23
N GLN A 434 -36.16 49.23 1.65
CA GLN A 434 -36.92 50.50 1.55
C GLN A 434 -38.43 50.38 1.58
N VAL A 435 -39.05 49.28 1.96
CA VAL A 435 -40.49 49.14 2.02
C VAL A 435 -40.93 49.04 3.46
N ASN A 436 -42.13 49.73 3.81
CA ASN A 436 -42.74 49.68 5.15
C ASN A 436 -43.20 48.25 5.47
N PHE A 437 -42.22 47.40 5.84
CA PHE A 437 -42.31 45.97 5.93
C PHE A 437 -43.23 45.47 7.04
N GLN A 438 -43.35 46.23 8.12
CA GLN A 438 -44.22 45.87 9.23
C GLN A 438 -45.74 45.80 8.83
N LYS A 439 -46.14 46.60 7.88
CA LYS A 439 -47.51 46.54 7.38
C LYS A 439 -47.77 45.30 6.54
N ILE A 440 -46.85 44.99 5.62
CA ILE A 440 -46.99 43.83 4.73
C ILE A 440 -46.93 42.52 5.53
N VAL A 441 -46.04 42.41 6.49
CA VAL A 441 -45.92 41.19 7.35
C VAL A 441 -47.19 41.04 8.18
N LYS A 442 -47.74 42.14 8.72
CA LYS A 442 -48.97 42.09 9.49
C LYS A 442 -50.17 41.64 8.64
N ASP A 443 -50.28 42.11 7.42
CA ASP A 443 -51.33 41.76 6.48
C ASP A 443 -51.21 40.27 6.00
N ILE A 444 -50.04 39.82 5.77
CA ILE A 444 -49.74 38.37 5.42
C ILE A 444 -50.08 37.46 6.60
N VAL A 445 -49.59 37.76 7.82
CA VAL A 445 -49.93 37.01 9.03
C VAL A 445 -51.40 36.97 9.30
N ALA A 446 -52.11 38.12 9.19
CA ALA A 446 -53.57 38.19 9.36
C ALA A 446 -54.28 37.30 8.32
N SER A 447 -53.85 37.32 7.08
CA SER A 447 -54.42 36.50 5.98
C SER A 447 -54.20 34.99 6.23
N ILE A 448 -53.02 34.60 6.69
CA ILE A 448 -52.71 33.22 7.06
C ILE A 448 -53.53 32.77 8.27
N VAL A 449 -53.64 33.57 9.32
CA VAL A 449 -54.50 33.31 10.51
C VAL A 449 -55.94 33.12 10.11
N ALA A 450 -56.48 34.02 9.27
CA ALA A 450 -57.81 33.90 8.74
C ALA A 450 -58.05 32.61 7.94
N LEU A 451 -57.12 32.26 7.11
CA LEU A 451 -57.13 31.01 6.33
C LEU A 451 -57.15 29.78 7.24
N ILE A 452 -56.26 29.74 8.24
CA ILE A 452 -56.21 28.65 9.22
C ILE A 452 -57.50 28.52 10.02
N SER A 453 -58.12 29.69 10.41
CA SER A 453 -59.37 29.73 11.14
C SER A 453 -60.57 29.29 10.29
N SER A 454 -60.51 29.40 8.98
CA SER A 454 -61.56 28.96 8.05
C SER A 454 -61.48 27.47 7.70
N MET A 455 -60.41 26.83 8.01
CA MET A 455 -60.13 25.41 7.72
C MET A 455 -60.29 24.48 8.93
N GLY A 456 -60.61 25.02 10.12
CA GLY A 456 -60.91 24.26 11.34
C GLY A 456 -62.30 24.54 11.81
#